data_2f649eea7d7ef9d9acb867cccc65493c
#
_entry.id   2f649eea7d7ef9d9acb867cccc65493c
#
_cell.length_a   1.000
_cell.length_b   1.000
_cell.length_c   1.000
_cell.angle_alpha   90.00
_cell.angle_beta   90.00
_cell.angle_gamma   90.00
#
_symmetry.space_group_name_H-M   'P 1'
#
loop_
_entity.id
_entity.type
_entity.pdbx_description
1 polymer ?
#
loop_
_entity_poly.entity_id
_entity_poly.type
_entity_poly.pdbx_seq_one_letter_code
_entity_poly.pdbx_strand_id
1 'polypeptide(L)'
;MIIYENSKVVAIATSDSTNRKTGKGIQIWILDRTMHPSDSRKSGNDAKVQCKGCPLASYSGCYVMDLPLISIYKKWKAGDYDTLKFGTEAWNEFFAVPYVRLGAYGNPSVLPISMVASISKLAARVTGYFHDWQLMTPDRARSYGRFLMASTHPATYRAAKDIGLRTFTTGKLASVGSYGIECLADSKGMTCAECGLCDGTKRNNANRPDVWIDPHGFQTKKALLN
;
A
#
# COMPACT_ATOMS: atom_id res chain seq x y z
N MET A 1 -15.16 -3.89 -7.44
CA MET A 1 -15.98 -2.72 -7.04
C MET A 1 -15.15 -1.45 -7.16
N ILE A 2 -15.66 -0.39 -7.76
CA ILE A 2 -15.07 0.96 -7.68
C ILE A 2 -15.42 1.53 -6.32
N ILE A 3 -14.44 1.89 -5.52
CA ILE A 3 -14.64 2.42 -4.14
C ILE A 3 -14.36 3.91 -4.04
N TYR A 4 -13.57 4.47 -4.96
CA TYR A 4 -13.25 5.89 -5.01
C TYR A 4 -12.84 6.28 -6.43
N GLU A 5 -13.24 7.48 -6.83
CA GLU A 5 -12.88 8.04 -8.12
C GLU A 5 -12.83 9.57 -8.04
N ASN A 6 -11.82 10.17 -8.70
CA ASN A 6 -11.75 11.61 -8.92
C ASN A 6 -11.20 11.89 -10.34
N SER A 7 -10.86 13.11 -10.67
CA SER A 7 -10.34 13.47 -12.00
C SER A 7 -9.01 12.81 -12.39
N LYS A 8 -8.24 12.30 -11.40
CA LYS A 8 -6.89 11.77 -11.62
C LYS A 8 -6.77 10.26 -11.40
N VAL A 9 -7.49 9.73 -10.42
CA VAL A 9 -7.35 8.34 -10.01
C VAL A 9 -8.68 7.62 -9.87
N VAL A 10 -8.64 6.31 -10.04
CA VAL A 10 -9.69 5.38 -9.65
C VAL A 10 -9.12 4.34 -8.69
N ALA A 11 -9.84 4.05 -7.62
CA ALA A 11 -9.51 2.98 -6.68
C ALA A 11 -10.52 1.84 -6.80
N ILE A 12 -10.00 0.66 -7.06
CA ILE A 12 -10.78 -0.55 -7.33
C ILE A 12 -10.44 -1.58 -6.26
N ALA A 13 -11.46 -2.09 -5.58
CA ALA A 13 -11.35 -3.20 -4.65
C ALA A 13 -11.71 -4.50 -5.35
N THR A 14 -10.82 -5.48 -5.28
CA THR A 14 -11.03 -6.84 -5.80
C THR A 14 -11.01 -7.83 -4.64
N SER A 15 -11.97 -8.77 -4.63
CA SER A 15 -12.01 -9.92 -3.71
C SER A 15 -11.18 -11.09 -4.26
N ASP A 16 -11.06 -12.15 -3.46
CA ASP A 16 -10.53 -13.46 -3.85
C ASP A 16 -9.09 -13.45 -4.39
N SER A 17 -8.25 -12.62 -3.77
CA SER A 17 -6.83 -12.60 -4.11
C SER A 17 -6.19 -13.99 -3.94
N THR A 18 -5.49 -14.44 -4.99
CA THR A 18 -4.65 -15.66 -4.98
C THR A 18 -3.18 -15.34 -4.72
N ASN A 19 -2.86 -14.14 -4.29
CA ASN A 19 -1.47 -13.71 -4.04
C ASN A 19 -0.89 -14.48 -2.85
N ARG A 20 0.15 -15.28 -3.10
CA ARG A 20 0.78 -16.16 -2.11
C ARG A 20 1.37 -15.40 -0.92
N LYS A 21 1.89 -14.18 -1.12
CA LYS A 21 2.47 -13.38 -0.02
C LYS A 21 1.40 -12.70 0.85
N THR A 22 0.31 -12.27 0.25
CA THR A 22 -0.72 -11.54 1.00
C THR A 22 -1.78 -12.45 1.59
N GLY A 23 -1.99 -13.61 1.01
CA GLY A 23 -3.10 -14.50 1.37
C GLY A 23 -4.44 -14.02 0.78
N LYS A 24 -5.52 -14.72 1.17
CA LYS A 24 -6.89 -14.40 0.75
C LYS A 24 -7.36 -13.07 1.37
N GLY A 25 -8.07 -12.28 0.60
CA GLY A 25 -8.65 -11.02 1.06
C GLY A 25 -8.88 -10.02 -0.06
N ILE A 26 -9.35 -8.84 0.32
CA ILE A 26 -9.56 -7.74 -0.61
C ILE A 26 -8.22 -7.05 -0.90
N GLN A 27 -7.99 -6.75 -2.16
CA GLN A 27 -6.89 -5.91 -2.60
C GLN A 27 -7.41 -4.62 -3.22
N ILE A 28 -6.85 -3.48 -2.79
CA ILE A 28 -7.22 -2.17 -3.34
C ILE A 28 -6.12 -1.71 -4.28
N TRP A 29 -6.51 -1.43 -5.53
CA TRP A 29 -5.68 -1.00 -6.63
C TRP A 29 -6.01 0.45 -6.96
N ILE A 30 -5.01 1.31 -6.95
CA ILE A 30 -5.17 2.73 -7.26
C ILE A 30 -4.49 2.98 -8.60
N LEU A 31 -5.27 3.30 -9.61
CA LEU A 31 -4.82 3.45 -10.99
C LEU A 31 -4.97 4.89 -11.45
N ASP A 32 -4.12 5.29 -12.38
CA ASP A 32 -4.30 6.51 -13.14
C ASP A 32 -5.57 6.40 -13.99
N ARG A 33 -6.47 7.36 -13.87
CA ARG A 33 -7.72 7.38 -14.62
C ARG A 33 -7.53 7.76 -16.08
N THR A 34 -6.50 8.52 -16.37
CA THR A 34 -6.27 9.16 -17.67
C THR A 34 -5.31 8.38 -18.56
N MET A 35 -4.53 7.47 -17.99
CA MET A 35 -3.45 6.77 -18.69
C MET A 35 -3.44 5.27 -18.42
N HIS A 36 -3.13 4.48 -19.46
CA HIS A 36 -2.94 3.04 -19.31
C HIS A 36 -1.79 2.76 -18.30
N PRO A 37 -1.90 1.76 -17.41
CA PRO A 37 -0.90 1.53 -16.36
C PRO A 37 0.53 1.38 -16.86
N SER A 38 0.75 0.66 -17.97
CA SER A 38 2.09 0.50 -18.54
C SER A 38 2.65 1.82 -19.07
N ASP A 39 1.80 2.67 -19.65
CA ASP A 39 2.24 3.96 -20.21
C ASP A 39 2.48 4.97 -19.07
N SER A 40 1.64 4.96 -18.04
CA SER A 40 1.83 5.74 -16.82
C SER A 40 3.18 5.42 -16.16
N ARG A 41 3.54 4.14 -16.07
CA ARG A 41 4.83 3.70 -15.51
C ARG A 41 6.02 4.02 -16.41
N LYS A 42 5.90 3.84 -17.74
CA LYS A 42 6.98 4.17 -18.71
C LYS A 42 7.28 5.66 -18.76
N SER A 43 6.25 6.49 -18.71
CA SER A 43 6.39 7.96 -18.77
C SER A 43 6.75 8.59 -17.42
N GLY A 44 6.74 7.84 -16.32
CA GLY A 44 6.94 8.40 -14.98
C GLY A 44 5.72 9.14 -14.42
N ASN A 45 4.56 9.02 -15.07
CA ASN A 45 3.34 9.69 -14.62
C ASN A 45 2.79 9.07 -13.34
N ASP A 46 2.99 7.76 -13.13
CA ASP A 46 2.60 7.08 -11.90
C ASP A 46 3.22 7.71 -10.65
N ALA A 47 4.49 8.13 -10.72
CA ALA A 47 5.19 8.84 -9.64
C ALA A 47 4.59 10.22 -9.32
N LYS A 48 3.84 10.81 -10.23
CA LYS A 48 3.18 12.11 -10.06
C LYS A 48 1.73 11.98 -9.59
N VAL A 49 1.08 10.87 -9.89
CA VAL A 49 -0.34 10.64 -9.68
C VAL A 49 -0.58 9.64 -8.55
N GLN A 50 -0.66 8.35 -8.86
CA GLN A 50 -1.08 7.33 -7.89
C GLN A 50 0.05 6.78 -7.02
N CYS A 51 1.31 6.94 -7.41
CA CYS A 51 2.49 6.49 -6.65
C CYS A 51 3.34 7.66 -6.14
N LYS A 52 2.73 8.81 -5.90
CA LYS A 52 3.43 10.02 -5.46
C LYS A 52 4.31 9.75 -4.24
N GLY A 53 5.54 10.23 -4.29
CA GLY A 53 6.52 10.06 -3.20
C GLY A 53 7.17 8.69 -3.12
N CYS A 54 6.80 7.74 -3.99
CA CYS A 54 7.43 6.42 -4.03
C CYS A 54 8.74 6.44 -4.83
N PRO A 55 9.90 6.18 -4.22
CA PRO A 55 11.18 6.17 -4.92
C PRO A 55 11.31 4.99 -5.90
N LEU A 56 10.48 3.97 -5.75
CA LEU A 56 10.47 2.78 -6.59
C LEU A 56 9.47 2.86 -7.76
N ALA A 57 8.75 3.97 -7.91
CA ALA A 57 7.78 4.16 -9.00
C ALA A 57 8.46 4.11 -10.37
N SER A 58 7.67 4.06 -11.43
CA SER A 58 8.13 4.18 -12.83
C SER A 58 9.22 3.18 -13.22
N TYR A 59 9.07 1.94 -12.78
CA TYR A 59 10.05 0.85 -12.97
C TYR A 59 11.43 1.09 -12.32
N SER A 60 11.53 2.01 -11.36
CA SER A 60 12.78 2.27 -10.62
C SER A 60 13.08 1.23 -9.53
N GLY A 61 12.30 0.16 -9.46
CA GLY A 61 12.44 -0.91 -8.47
C GLY A 61 11.10 -1.47 -7.96
N CYS A 62 9.98 -0.94 -8.45
CA CYS A 62 8.65 -1.42 -8.08
C CYS A 62 8.47 -2.90 -8.46
N TYR A 63 8.18 -3.74 -7.49
CA TYR A 63 7.97 -5.17 -7.67
C TYR A 63 6.56 -5.54 -8.19
N VAL A 64 5.66 -4.58 -8.31
CA VAL A 64 4.31 -4.84 -8.80
C VAL A 64 4.34 -5.18 -10.29
N MET A 65 3.77 -6.34 -10.63
CA MET A 65 3.71 -6.83 -12.01
C MET A 65 2.64 -6.10 -12.82
N ASP A 66 2.88 -5.89 -14.11
CA ASP A 66 1.95 -5.20 -15.00
C ASP A 66 0.68 -6.00 -15.31
N LEU A 67 0.76 -7.32 -15.43
CA LEU A 67 -0.37 -8.15 -15.86
C LEU A 67 -1.63 -7.96 -15.01
N PRO A 68 -1.58 -8.00 -13.66
CA PRO A 68 -2.75 -7.71 -12.84
C PRO A 68 -3.28 -6.30 -13.06
N LEU A 69 -2.40 -5.30 -13.18
CA LEU A 69 -2.79 -3.90 -13.40
C LEU A 69 -3.52 -3.71 -14.72
N ILE A 70 -3.00 -4.32 -15.79
CA ILE A 70 -3.60 -4.27 -17.14
C ILE A 70 -4.99 -4.94 -17.12
N SER A 71 -5.10 -6.09 -16.46
CA SER A 71 -6.38 -6.82 -16.37
C SER A 71 -7.44 -5.97 -15.64
N ILE A 72 -7.08 -5.38 -14.49
CA ILE A 72 -8.00 -4.54 -13.71
C ILE A 72 -8.38 -3.28 -14.48
N TYR A 73 -7.41 -2.64 -15.13
CA TYR A 73 -7.65 -1.46 -15.95
C TYR A 73 -8.59 -1.75 -17.12
N LYS A 74 -8.39 -2.86 -17.85
CA LYS A 74 -9.27 -3.27 -18.95
C LYS A 74 -10.70 -3.51 -18.49
N LYS A 75 -10.88 -4.24 -17.40
CA LYS A 75 -12.20 -4.48 -16.79
C LYS A 75 -12.88 -3.19 -16.37
N TRP A 76 -12.13 -2.28 -15.75
CA TRP A 76 -12.67 -0.96 -15.39
C TRP A 76 -13.13 -0.18 -16.62
N LYS A 77 -12.32 -0.13 -17.69
CA LYS A 77 -12.68 0.55 -18.95
C LYS A 77 -13.88 -0.10 -19.65
N ALA A 78 -14.08 -1.40 -19.49
CA ALA A 78 -15.25 -2.12 -20.00
C ALA A 78 -16.53 -1.90 -19.16
N GLY A 79 -16.42 -1.27 -17.97
CA GLY A 79 -17.57 -1.08 -17.09
C GLY A 79 -17.90 -2.30 -16.21
N ASP A 80 -16.99 -3.26 -16.09
CA ASP A 80 -17.22 -4.52 -15.37
C ASP A 80 -17.22 -4.38 -13.83
N TYR A 81 -17.01 -3.18 -13.30
CA TYR A 81 -17.01 -2.93 -11.86
C TYR A 81 -18.16 -2.01 -11.46
N ASP A 82 -19.03 -2.49 -10.60
CA ASP A 82 -20.02 -1.65 -9.94
C ASP A 82 -19.36 -0.66 -8.97
N THR A 83 -20.07 0.45 -8.71
CA THR A 83 -19.64 1.44 -7.73
C THR A 83 -20.16 1.09 -6.35
N LEU A 84 -19.26 1.00 -5.38
CA LEU A 84 -19.57 0.80 -3.98
C LEU A 84 -19.53 2.15 -3.24
N LYS A 85 -20.70 2.64 -2.84
CA LYS A 85 -20.83 3.95 -2.20
C LYS A 85 -20.31 3.92 -0.76
N PHE A 86 -19.40 4.83 -0.44
CA PHE A 86 -18.85 5.00 0.92
C PHE A 86 -19.93 5.27 1.97
N GLY A 87 -19.83 4.56 3.10
CA GLY A 87 -20.72 4.78 4.26
C GLY A 87 -22.09 4.12 4.18
N THR A 88 -22.35 3.30 3.15
CA THR A 88 -23.58 2.49 3.05
C THR A 88 -23.45 1.17 3.81
N GLU A 89 -24.56 0.47 4.02
CA GLU A 89 -24.57 -0.88 4.56
C GLU A 89 -23.74 -1.85 3.69
N ALA A 90 -23.93 -1.79 2.37
CA ALA A 90 -23.16 -2.57 1.40
C ALA A 90 -21.64 -2.31 1.52
N TRP A 91 -21.22 -1.08 1.82
CA TRP A 91 -19.81 -0.78 2.13
C TRP A 91 -19.33 -1.52 3.38
N ASN A 92 -20.16 -1.50 4.44
CA ASN A 92 -19.81 -2.12 5.70
C ASN A 92 -19.71 -3.64 5.54
N GLU A 93 -20.66 -4.26 4.86
CA GLU A 93 -20.67 -5.70 4.56
C GLU A 93 -19.47 -6.10 3.69
N PHE A 94 -19.19 -5.34 2.63
CA PHE A 94 -18.09 -5.63 1.72
C PHE A 94 -16.72 -5.62 2.43
N PHE A 95 -16.49 -4.70 3.36
CA PHE A 95 -15.23 -4.59 4.09
C PHE A 95 -15.19 -5.32 5.43
N ALA A 96 -16.27 -5.98 5.86
CA ALA A 96 -16.28 -6.84 7.03
C ALA A 96 -15.62 -8.21 6.74
N VAL A 97 -14.37 -8.20 6.39
CA VAL A 97 -13.58 -9.36 5.92
C VAL A 97 -12.36 -9.61 6.80
N PRO A 98 -11.78 -10.83 6.75
CA PRO A 98 -10.58 -11.15 7.50
C PRO A 98 -9.38 -10.27 7.17
N TYR A 99 -9.22 -9.87 5.90
CA TYR A 99 -8.04 -9.14 5.47
C TYR A 99 -8.28 -8.18 4.29
N VAL A 100 -7.67 -6.99 4.38
CA VAL A 100 -7.61 -6.01 3.29
C VAL A 100 -6.18 -5.52 3.10
N ARG A 101 -5.70 -5.51 1.86
CA ARG A 101 -4.48 -4.82 1.45
C ARG A 101 -4.83 -3.47 0.83
N LEU A 102 -4.47 -2.40 1.52
CA LEU A 102 -4.55 -1.03 1.02
C LEU A 102 -3.34 -0.73 0.14
N GLY A 103 -3.59 -0.42 -1.13
CA GLY A 103 -2.53 -0.14 -2.09
C GLY A 103 -1.76 -1.39 -2.54
N ALA A 104 -2.45 -2.38 -3.10
CA ALA A 104 -1.78 -3.45 -3.85
C ALA A 104 -0.96 -2.89 -5.01
N TYR A 105 -1.43 -1.78 -5.58
CA TYR A 105 -0.71 -0.82 -6.39
C TYR A 105 -1.22 0.58 -6.09
N GLY A 106 -0.33 1.57 -6.17
CA GLY A 106 -0.62 2.95 -5.84
C GLY A 106 -0.57 3.24 -4.34
N ASN A 107 -0.47 4.51 -4.00
CA ASN A 107 -0.31 4.99 -2.64
C ASN A 107 -1.68 5.18 -1.97
N PRO A 108 -2.00 4.45 -0.90
CA PRO A 108 -3.31 4.53 -0.25
C PRO A 108 -3.63 5.87 0.39
N SER A 109 -2.66 6.77 0.59
CA SER A 109 -2.89 8.14 1.05
C SER A 109 -3.58 9.04 0.02
N VAL A 110 -3.77 8.55 -1.21
CA VAL A 110 -4.63 9.19 -2.23
C VAL A 110 -6.11 9.11 -1.85
N LEU A 111 -6.51 8.07 -1.12
CA LEU A 111 -7.87 7.92 -0.61
C LEU A 111 -8.13 8.92 0.51
N PRO A 112 -9.37 9.42 0.67
CA PRO A 112 -9.75 10.18 1.85
C PRO A 112 -9.46 9.41 3.14
N ILE A 113 -8.92 10.10 4.14
CA ILE A 113 -8.57 9.48 5.42
C ILE A 113 -9.77 8.77 6.10
N SER A 114 -10.98 9.31 5.91
CA SER A 114 -12.22 8.68 6.39
C SER A 114 -12.48 7.30 5.79
N MET A 115 -12.17 7.10 4.51
CA MET A 115 -12.28 5.79 3.86
C MET A 115 -11.23 4.82 4.40
N VAL A 116 -9.96 5.25 4.51
CA VAL A 116 -8.89 4.44 5.09
C VAL A 116 -9.24 4.01 6.52
N ALA A 117 -9.76 4.94 7.32
CA ALA A 117 -10.20 4.70 8.69
C ALA A 117 -11.36 3.71 8.76
N SER A 118 -12.37 3.87 7.87
CA SER A 118 -13.53 2.98 7.79
C SER A 118 -13.12 1.55 7.44
N ILE A 119 -12.33 1.37 6.38
CA ILE A 119 -11.82 0.05 5.98
C ILE A 119 -11.03 -0.59 7.11
N SER A 120 -10.15 0.20 7.77
CA SER A 120 -9.34 -0.30 8.88
C SER A 120 -10.15 -0.62 10.15
N LYS A 121 -11.35 -0.08 10.29
CA LYS A 121 -12.28 -0.42 11.37
C LYS A 121 -13.06 -1.70 11.08
N LEU A 122 -13.48 -1.88 9.84
CA LEU A 122 -14.37 -2.97 9.40
C LEU A 122 -13.59 -4.29 9.22
N ALA A 123 -12.46 -4.23 8.54
CA ALA A 123 -11.64 -5.42 8.30
C ALA A 123 -10.95 -5.91 9.57
N ALA A 124 -10.88 -7.24 9.75
CA ALA A 124 -10.18 -7.82 10.90
C ALA A 124 -8.67 -7.53 10.87
N ARG A 125 -8.05 -7.51 9.70
CA ARG A 125 -6.64 -7.13 9.49
C ARG A 125 -6.49 -6.27 8.24
N VAL A 126 -5.56 -5.33 8.30
CA VAL A 126 -5.24 -4.44 7.18
C VAL A 126 -3.73 -4.36 7.05
N THR A 127 -3.22 -4.33 5.82
CA THR A 127 -1.85 -3.91 5.54
C THR A 127 -1.86 -2.78 4.52
N GLY A 128 -0.98 -1.82 4.69
CA GLY A 128 -0.83 -0.73 3.73
C GLY A 128 0.39 0.12 4.04
N TYR A 129 0.96 0.66 2.98
CA TYR A 129 2.16 1.49 3.04
C TYR A 129 1.90 2.79 2.31
N PHE A 130 2.31 3.93 2.88
CA PHE A 130 2.24 5.21 2.19
C PHE A 130 3.63 5.81 2.01
N HIS A 131 3.87 6.36 0.83
CA HIS A 131 5.20 6.77 0.39
C HIS A 131 5.40 8.29 0.46
N ASP A 132 4.33 9.05 0.39
CA ASP A 132 4.32 10.52 0.31
C ASP A 132 4.28 11.20 1.69
N TRP A 133 4.58 10.47 2.76
CA TRP A 133 4.60 11.01 4.11
C TRP A 133 5.58 12.20 4.28
N GLN A 134 6.69 12.21 3.53
CA GLN A 134 7.65 13.31 3.51
C GLN A 134 7.11 14.56 2.81
N LEU A 135 6.08 14.43 1.99
CA LEU A 135 5.44 15.54 1.27
C LEU A 135 4.22 16.11 2.01
N MET A 136 3.92 15.56 3.18
CA MET A 136 2.83 15.96 4.05
C MET A 136 3.32 16.80 5.22
N THR A 137 2.42 17.58 5.82
CA THR A 137 2.69 18.09 7.17
C THR A 137 2.77 16.92 8.17
N PRO A 138 3.54 17.04 9.26
CA PRO A 138 3.65 15.97 10.26
C PRO A 138 2.29 15.48 10.79
N ASP A 139 1.34 16.38 11.02
CA ASP A 139 -0.01 16.03 11.50
C ASP A 139 -0.79 15.20 10.48
N ARG A 140 -0.70 15.57 9.21
CA ARG A 140 -1.34 14.80 8.13
C ARG A 140 -0.68 13.42 7.99
N ALA A 141 0.63 13.35 8.02
CA ALA A 141 1.37 12.08 7.98
C ALA A 141 0.97 11.19 9.18
N ARG A 142 0.92 11.73 10.40
CA ARG A 142 0.44 11.01 11.59
C ARG A 142 -1.01 10.53 11.44
N SER A 143 -1.88 11.32 10.83
CA SER A 143 -3.27 10.91 10.60
C SER A 143 -3.37 9.64 9.76
N TYR A 144 -2.62 9.54 8.67
CA TYR A 144 -2.53 8.30 7.87
C TYR A 144 -1.74 7.21 8.59
N GLY A 145 -0.67 7.56 9.30
CA GLY A 145 0.17 6.66 10.09
C GLY A 145 -0.58 5.91 11.19
N ARG A 146 -1.79 6.35 11.57
CA ARG A 146 -2.69 5.58 12.44
C ARG A 146 -3.13 4.25 11.81
N PHE A 147 -3.18 4.15 10.49
CA PHE A 147 -3.74 3.03 9.76
C PHE A 147 -2.75 2.38 8.79
N LEU A 148 -1.71 3.09 8.39
CA LEU A 148 -0.72 2.71 7.40
C LEU A 148 0.68 2.82 7.98
N MET A 149 1.63 2.04 7.47
CA MET A 149 3.04 2.22 7.77
C MET A 149 3.69 3.17 6.77
N ALA A 150 4.58 4.03 7.25
CA ALA A 150 5.44 4.81 6.36
C ALA A 150 6.40 3.88 5.62
N SER A 151 6.38 3.92 4.30
CA SER A 151 7.39 3.25 3.49
C SER A 151 8.68 4.04 3.55
N THR A 152 9.76 3.41 3.99
CA THR A 152 11.06 4.03 4.20
C THR A 152 12.19 3.20 3.60
N HIS A 153 13.35 3.82 3.51
CA HIS A 153 14.65 3.17 3.31
C HIS A 153 15.62 3.65 4.41
N PRO A 154 16.83 3.08 4.56
CA PRO A 154 17.71 3.40 5.69
C PRO A 154 17.93 4.90 5.93
N ALA A 155 18.09 5.69 4.87
CA ALA A 155 18.31 7.14 4.98
C ALA A 155 17.06 7.93 5.45
N THR A 156 15.85 7.41 5.28
CA THR A 156 14.60 8.11 5.65
C THR A 156 13.93 7.55 6.90
N TYR A 157 14.40 6.42 7.40
CA TYR A 157 13.85 5.74 8.57
C TYR A 157 13.76 6.69 9.77
N ARG A 158 14.87 7.34 10.12
CA ARG A 158 14.95 8.22 11.30
C ARG A 158 13.93 9.36 11.22
N ALA A 159 13.84 10.03 10.08
CA ALA A 159 12.88 11.11 9.87
C ALA A 159 11.41 10.66 10.07
N ALA A 160 11.07 9.44 9.65
CA ALA A 160 9.72 8.90 9.89
C ALA A 160 9.48 8.64 11.40
N LYS A 161 10.50 8.14 12.11
CA LYS A 161 10.42 7.92 13.57
C LYS A 161 10.28 9.22 14.33
N ASP A 162 11.00 10.26 13.95
CA ASP A 162 10.97 11.56 14.61
C ASP A 162 9.59 12.22 14.57
N ILE A 163 8.78 11.91 13.55
CA ILE A 163 7.37 12.33 13.48
C ILE A 163 6.38 11.28 14.00
N GLY A 164 6.84 10.22 14.66
CA GLY A 164 6.01 9.23 15.34
C GLY A 164 5.35 8.17 14.45
N LEU A 165 5.89 7.90 13.26
CA LEU A 165 5.34 6.89 12.37
C LEU A 165 5.92 5.50 12.67
N ARG A 166 5.12 4.46 12.46
CA ARG A 166 5.61 3.11 12.26
C ARG A 166 6.09 2.95 10.83
N THR A 167 7.16 2.18 10.64
CA THR A 167 7.85 2.10 9.35
C THR A 167 7.88 0.68 8.79
N PHE A 168 7.75 0.60 7.47
CA PHE A 168 8.15 -0.55 6.67
C PHE A 168 9.38 -0.15 5.84
N THR A 169 10.55 -0.65 6.24
CA THR A 169 11.82 -0.22 5.67
C THR A 169 12.33 -1.25 4.66
N THR A 170 12.60 -0.80 3.43
CA THR A 170 13.24 -1.62 2.40
C THR A 170 14.73 -1.28 2.37
N GLY A 171 15.59 -2.27 2.60
CA GLY A 171 17.03 -2.10 2.60
C GLY A 171 17.75 -3.40 2.96
N LYS A 172 19.06 -3.49 2.68
CA LYS A 172 19.89 -4.66 3.06
C LYS A 172 20.03 -4.73 4.58
N LEU A 173 20.06 -5.94 5.12
CA LEU A 173 20.23 -6.19 6.56
C LEU A 173 21.38 -5.40 7.18
N ALA A 174 22.53 -5.36 6.51
CA ALA A 174 23.70 -4.63 6.98
C ALA A 174 23.49 -3.11 7.12
N SER A 175 22.53 -2.52 6.39
CA SER A 175 22.21 -1.08 6.44
C SER A 175 20.95 -0.77 7.24
N VAL A 176 20.17 -1.79 7.61
CA VAL A 176 18.89 -1.62 8.31
C VAL A 176 19.05 -1.72 9.83
N GLY A 177 20.10 -2.35 10.30
CA GLY A 177 20.42 -2.45 11.73
C GLY A 177 19.24 -2.97 12.57
N SER A 178 18.98 -2.33 13.71
CA SER A 178 17.90 -2.69 14.63
C SER A 178 16.56 -2.04 14.32
N TYR A 179 16.21 -1.81 13.07
CA TYR A 179 14.99 -1.10 12.67
C TYR A 179 13.68 -1.92 12.84
N GLY A 180 13.68 -2.91 13.67
CA GLY A 180 12.52 -3.72 13.95
C GLY A 180 12.73 -5.18 13.58
N ILE A 181 11.68 -5.88 13.15
CA ILE A 181 11.73 -7.29 12.78
C ILE A 181 11.74 -7.46 11.26
N GLU A 182 12.32 -8.55 10.80
CA GLU A 182 12.24 -8.96 9.42
C GLU A 182 10.80 -9.31 9.02
N CYS A 183 10.42 -9.02 7.77
CA CYS A 183 9.12 -9.35 7.23
C CYS A 183 8.87 -10.87 7.32
N LEU A 184 7.88 -11.28 8.10
CA LEU A 184 7.57 -12.71 8.32
C LEU A 184 7.07 -13.42 7.06
N ALA A 185 6.55 -12.69 6.09
CA ALA A 185 6.18 -13.26 4.79
C ALA A 185 7.42 -13.69 3.98
N ASP A 186 8.53 -13.01 4.20
CA ASP A 186 9.80 -13.33 3.53
C ASP A 186 10.61 -14.37 4.32
N SER A 187 10.79 -14.15 5.62
CA SER A 187 11.64 -15.00 6.47
C SER A 187 11.00 -16.31 6.92
N LYS A 188 9.66 -16.38 7.00
CA LYS A 188 8.93 -17.55 7.53
C LYS A 188 7.81 -18.06 6.60
N GLY A 189 7.63 -17.46 5.42
CA GLY A 189 6.57 -17.85 4.49
C GLY A 189 5.14 -17.58 5.00
N MET A 190 4.98 -16.80 6.07
CA MET A 190 3.69 -16.43 6.63
C MET A 190 2.98 -15.42 5.71
N THR A 191 1.69 -15.58 5.44
CA THR A 191 0.95 -14.59 4.64
C THR A 191 0.72 -13.29 5.43
N CYS A 192 0.54 -12.17 4.72
CA CYS A 192 0.20 -10.89 5.37
C CYS A 192 -1.15 -10.97 6.11
N ALA A 193 -2.09 -11.77 5.59
CA ALA A 193 -3.38 -12.03 6.23
C ALA A 193 -3.24 -12.74 7.58
N GLU A 194 -2.26 -13.64 7.72
CA GLU A 194 -1.94 -14.32 8.99
C GLU A 194 -1.10 -13.44 9.91
N CYS A 195 -0.12 -12.72 9.36
CA CYS A 195 0.82 -11.90 10.12
C CYS A 195 0.18 -10.65 10.72
N GLY A 196 -0.47 -9.81 9.89
CA GLY A 196 -1.16 -8.59 10.30
C GLY A 196 -0.28 -7.49 10.94
N LEU A 197 1.05 -7.53 10.82
CA LEU A 197 1.95 -6.55 11.46
C LEU A 197 2.03 -5.21 10.75
N CYS A 198 1.74 -5.16 9.46
CA CYS A 198 1.93 -3.96 8.63
C CYS A 198 0.69 -3.07 8.58
N ASP A 199 0.12 -2.79 9.74
CA ASP A 199 -0.89 -1.77 9.98
C ASP A 199 -0.26 -0.53 10.67
N GLY A 200 -1.03 0.53 10.85
CA GLY A 200 -0.55 1.74 11.52
C GLY A 200 -0.48 1.60 13.06
N THR A 201 -0.48 2.75 13.73
CA THR A 201 -0.36 2.84 15.20
C THR A 201 -1.70 2.61 15.95
N LYS A 202 -2.86 2.65 15.26
CA LYS A 202 -4.17 2.66 15.93
C LYS A 202 -4.57 1.34 16.60
N ARG A 203 -4.08 0.21 16.12
CA ARG A 203 -4.43 -1.11 16.70
C ARG A 203 -3.67 -1.41 18.00
N ASN A 204 -3.80 -0.50 18.96
CA ASN A 204 -3.51 -0.70 20.40
C ASN A 204 -2.14 -1.20 20.82
N ASN A 205 -1.10 -1.01 20.01
CA ASN A 205 0.21 -1.37 20.52
C ASN A 205 1.25 -0.34 20.11
N ALA A 206 1.48 0.64 20.97
CA ALA A 206 2.65 1.50 20.91
C ALA A 206 3.97 0.69 20.84
N ASN A 207 3.93 -0.58 21.22
CA ASN A 207 5.07 -1.51 21.28
C ASN A 207 5.15 -2.47 20.07
N ARG A 208 4.32 -2.32 19.02
CA ARG A 208 4.49 -3.14 17.81
C ARG A 208 5.76 -2.75 17.08
N PRO A 209 6.60 -3.71 16.69
CA PRO A 209 7.86 -3.41 16.01
C PRO A 209 7.62 -2.79 14.66
N ASP A 210 8.55 -1.98 14.21
CA ASP A 210 8.71 -1.66 12.80
C ASP A 210 9.07 -2.93 12.03
N VAL A 211 8.88 -2.91 10.72
CA VAL A 211 9.17 -4.07 9.86
C VAL A 211 10.18 -3.66 8.80
N TRP A 212 11.12 -4.52 8.50
CA TRP A 212 12.04 -4.33 7.40
C TRP A 212 12.03 -5.54 6.46
N ILE A 213 12.47 -5.34 5.23
CA ILE A 213 12.61 -6.37 4.21
C ILE A 213 13.80 -6.08 3.30
N ASP A 214 14.55 -7.11 2.94
CA ASP A 214 15.56 -7.00 1.89
C ASP A 214 14.89 -6.72 0.54
N PRO A 215 15.49 -5.86 -0.31
CA PRO A 215 15.01 -5.65 -1.65
C PRO A 215 14.93 -6.98 -2.41
N HIS A 216 13.75 -7.28 -2.94
CA HIS A 216 13.50 -8.54 -3.65
C HIS A 216 12.62 -8.30 -4.88
N GLY A 217 12.48 -9.35 -5.72
CA GLY A 217 11.69 -9.29 -6.94
C GLY A 217 12.49 -8.94 -8.18
N PHE A 218 11.82 -8.88 -9.31
CA PHE A 218 12.44 -8.77 -10.64
C PHE A 218 13.31 -7.52 -10.85
N GLN A 219 13.02 -6.43 -10.15
CA GLN A 219 13.73 -5.15 -10.29
C GLN A 219 14.67 -4.82 -9.12
N THR A 220 15.05 -5.82 -8.33
CA THR A 220 15.91 -5.66 -7.14
C THR A 220 17.21 -4.91 -7.44
N LYS A 221 17.85 -5.18 -8.59
CA LYS A 221 19.09 -4.50 -8.99
C LYS A 221 18.93 -2.98 -9.12
N LYS A 222 17.76 -2.50 -9.59
CA LYS A 222 17.48 -1.07 -9.69
C LYS A 222 17.18 -0.43 -8.32
N ALA A 223 16.49 -1.16 -7.44
CA ALA A 223 16.17 -0.68 -6.09
C ALA A 223 17.40 -0.54 -5.19
N LEU A 224 18.51 -1.21 -5.51
CA LEU A 224 19.77 -1.15 -4.76
C LEU A 224 20.71 -0.04 -5.20
N LEU A 225 20.43 0.61 -6.33
CA LEU A 225 21.26 1.68 -6.93
C LEU A 225 20.75 3.09 -6.55
N ASN A 226 19.58 3.18 -5.93
CA ASN A 226 18.97 4.40 -5.40
C ASN A 226 19.00 4.40 -3.87
#